data_6f9dced369b1ed550980b204917f2a33
#
_entry.id   6f9dced369b1ed550980b204917f2a33
#
_cell.length_a   1.000
_cell.length_b   1.000
_cell.length_c   1.000
_cell.angle_alpha   90.00
_cell.angle_beta   90.00
_cell.angle_gamma   90.00
#
_symmetry.space_group_name_H-M   'P 1'
#
loop_
_entity.id
_entity.type
_entity.pdbx_description
1 polymer ?
#
loop_
_entity_poly.entity_id
_entity_poly.type
_entity_poly.pdbx_seq_one_letter_code
_entity_poly.pdbx_strand_id
1 'polypeptide(L)'
;MAIPAGYKSILDSLTTAVLVLSDGLRVQYLNPAAESLFETSVTRSKGAPINDILIDSEDALQTLYAAAENGQSYTRREAEFILTSGLRLTVDYSVSPISLEPTELLIEIQPRDRLLRISREEDIISQQETTRILVRGM
;
A
#
# COMPACT_ATOMS: atom_id res chain seq x y z
N MET A 1 -0.04 -19.06 7.49
CA MET A 1 1.14 -19.71 6.89
C MET A 1 2.37 -18.85 7.10
N ALA A 2 3.47 -19.47 7.42
CA ALA A 2 4.71 -18.74 7.58
C ALA A 2 5.39 -18.55 6.23
N ILE A 3 5.96 -17.38 6.03
CA ILE A 3 6.68 -17.09 4.79
C ILE A 3 8.08 -17.68 4.91
N PRO A 4 8.51 -18.53 3.96
CA PRO A 4 9.86 -19.09 4.00
C PRO A 4 10.91 -17.97 4.06
N ALA A 5 12.00 -18.25 4.77
CA ALA A 5 13.03 -17.25 5.02
C ALA A 5 13.59 -16.62 3.74
N GLY A 6 13.76 -17.44 2.67
CA GLY A 6 14.26 -16.92 1.40
C GLY A 6 13.32 -15.92 0.76
N TYR A 7 12.03 -16.20 0.79
CA TYR A 7 11.04 -15.28 0.26
C TYR A 7 10.93 -14.03 1.11
N LYS A 8 11.06 -14.19 2.42
CA LYS A 8 11.03 -13.05 3.33
C LYS A 8 12.16 -12.07 3.01
N SER A 9 13.35 -12.58 2.76
CA SER A 9 14.48 -11.72 2.40
C SER A 9 14.20 -10.94 1.13
N ILE A 10 13.59 -11.58 0.14
CA ILE A 10 13.24 -10.90 -1.10
C ILE A 10 12.21 -9.81 -0.83
N LEU A 11 11.15 -10.14 -0.12
CA LEU A 11 10.08 -9.19 0.19
C LEU A 11 10.59 -8.01 1.01
N ASP A 12 11.49 -8.29 1.96
CA ASP A 12 12.04 -7.25 2.83
C ASP A 12 12.96 -6.30 2.07
N SER A 13 13.48 -6.74 0.92
CA SER A 13 14.37 -5.92 0.11
C SER A 13 13.63 -5.01 -0.86
N LEU A 14 12.34 -5.19 -1.03
CA LEU A 14 11.57 -4.41 -1.99
C LEU A 14 11.27 -3.02 -1.45
N THR A 15 11.30 -2.03 -2.35
CA THR A 15 10.90 -0.67 -1.99
C THR A 15 9.38 -0.48 -2.09
N THR A 16 8.71 -1.36 -2.81
CA THR A 16 7.25 -1.38 -2.88
C THR A 16 6.70 -1.94 -1.58
N ALA A 17 5.67 -1.30 -1.03
CA ALA A 17 5.02 -1.81 0.16
C ALA A 17 4.26 -3.08 -0.17
N VAL A 18 4.51 -4.14 0.59
CA VAL A 18 3.89 -5.45 0.39
C VAL A 18 3.21 -5.88 1.67
N LEU A 19 1.97 -6.30 1.53
CA LEU A 19 1.12 -6.74 2.62
C LEU A 19 0.53 -8.09 2.24
N VAL A 20 0.56 -9.04 3.16
CA VAL A 20 -0.07 -10.34 2.96
C VAL A 20 -1.18 -10.48 3.98
N LEU A 21 -2.38 -10.82 3.49
CA LEU A 21 -3.54 -11.04 4.33
C LEU A 21 -3.93 -12.52 4.28
N SER A 22 -4.36 -13.03 5.42
CA SER A 22 -4.90 -14.38 5.52
C SER A 22 -6.42 -14.32 5.56
N ASP A 23 -7.05 -15.48 5.83
CA ASP A 23 -8.50 -15.58 5.96
C ASP A 23 -9.05 -14.49 6.88
N GLY A 24 -10.19 -13.93 6.49
CA GLY A 24 -10.83 -12.87 7.27
C GLY A 24 -10.12 -11.54 7.15
N LEU A 25 -9.27 -11.40 6.14
CA LEU A 25 -8.51 -10.18 5.88
C LEU A 25 -7.66 -9.79 7.08
N ARG A 26 -6.98 -10.76 7.65
CA ARG A 26 -6.09 -10.52 8.79
C ARG A 26 -4.66 -10.38 8.31
N VAL A 27 -3.94 -9.47 8.92
CA VAL A 27 -2.55 -9.20 8.54
C VAL A 27 -1.69 -10.41 8.85
N GLN A 28 -1.02 -10.92 7.83
CA GLN A 28 -0.09 -12.03 7.97
C GLN A 28 1.34 -11.52 7.93
N TYR A 29 1.60 -10.52 7.10
CA TYR A 29 2.95 -10.01 6.90
C TYR A 29 2.92 -8.61 6.32
N LEU A 30 3.90 -7.79 6.72
CA LEU A 30 4.20 -6.48 6.16
C LEU A 30 5.69 -6.43 5.92
N ASN A 31 6.12 -6.01 4.73
CA ASN A 31 7.53 -5.79 4.53
C ASN A 31 7.92 -4.42 5.13
N PRO A 32 9.21 -4.11 5.26
CA PRO A 32 9.62 -2.83 5.86
C PRO A 32 9.02 -1.62 5.17
N ALA A 33 8.88 -1.65 3.85
CA ALA A 33 8.25 -0.54 3.13
C ALA A 33 6.80 -0.35 3.57
N ALA A 34 6.06 -1.45 3.78
CA ALA A 34 4.69 -1.38 4.25
C ALA A 34 4.63 -0.92 5.70
N GLU A 35 5.57 -1.37 6.52
CA GLU A 35 5.63 -0.92 7.92
C GLU A 35 5.79 0.60 8.00
N SER A 36 6.65 1.16 7.16
CA SER A 36 6.83 2.60 7.10
C SER A 36 5.60 3.31 6.59
N LEU A 37 4.99 2.76 5.54
CA LEU A 37 3.82 3.38 4.92
C LEU A 37 2.65 3.45 5.91
N PHE A 38 2.41 2.36 6.63
CA PHE A 38 1.27 2.27 7.54
C PHE A 38 1.60 2.70 8.96
N GLU A 39 2.84 3.07 9.22
CA GLU A 39 3.30 3.52 10.55
C GLU A 39 3.03 2.47 11.62
N THR A 40 3.32 1.23 11.31
CA THR A 40 3.13 0.12 12.23
C THR A 40 4.25 -0.89 12.04
N SER A 41 4.18 -1.99 12.74
CA SER A 41 5.15 -3.08 12.58
C SER A 41 4.42 -4.40 12.37
N VAL A 42 5.10 -5.34 11.71
CA VAL A 42 4.53 -6.66 11.50
C VAL A 42 4.26 -7.34 12.85
N THR A 43 5.14 -7.15 13.82
CA THR A 43 4.99 -7.74 15.14
C THR A 43 3.70 -7.25 15.81
N ARG A 44 3.42 -5.96 15.68
CA ARG A 44 2.23 -5.37 16.28
C ARG A 44 0.96 -5.75 15.53
N SER A 45 1.05 -5.86 14.22
CA SER A 45 -0.13 -6.00 13.35
C SER A 45 -0.50 -7.44 13.02
N LYS A 46 0.44 -8.37 13.17
CA LYS A 46 0.18 -9.75 12.74
C LYS A 46 -1.03 -10.32 13.46
N GLY A 47 -1.94 -10.89 12.68
CA GLY A 47 -3.18 -11.46 13.19
C GLY A 47 -4.31 -10.47 13.37
N ALA A 48 -4.04 -9.18 13.27
CA ALA A 48 -5.07 -8.15 13.41
C ALA A 48 -5.85 -8.01 12.10
N PRO A 49 -7.13 -7.67 12.17
CA PRO A 49 -7.88 -7.39 10.94
C PRO A 49 -7.30 -6.18 10.24
N ILE A 50 -7.40 -6.15 8.92
CA ILE A 50 -6.91 -5.02 8.15
C ILE A 50 -7.59 -3.71 8.58
N ASN A 51 -8.79 -3.80 9.13
CA ASN A 51 -9.51 -2.62 9.60
C ASN A 51 -8.81 -1.91 10.76
N ASP A 52 -7.90 -2.59 11.44
CA ASP A 52 -7.11 -1.96 12.51
C ASP A 52 -6.05 -1.02 11.94
N ILE A 53 -5.73 -1.15 10.65
CA ILE A 53 -4.75 -0.31 9.99
C ILE A 53 -5.45 0.73 9.11
N LEU A 54 -6.44 0.28 8.33
CA LEU A 54 -7.17 1.13 7.40
C LEU A 54 -8.58 1.34 7.92
N ILE A 55 -8.96 2.58 8.10
CA ILE A 55 -10.33 2.91 8.41
C ILE A 55 -10.97 3.47 7.15
N ASP A 56 -12.25 3.25 7.01
CA ASP A 56 -13.07 3.87 5.97
C ASP A 56 -12.46 3.83 4.57
N SER A 57 -12.01 2.66 4.19
CA SER A 57 -11.57 2.43 2.82
C SER A 57 -12.50 1.40 2.20
N GLU A 58 -13.78 1.76 2.08
CA GLU A 58 -14.81 0.83 1.67
C GLU A 58 -14.51 0.18 0.33
N ASP A 59 -14.08 0.98 -0.64
CA ASP A 59 -13.74 0.44 -1.95
C ASP A 59 -12.59 -0.55 -1.86
N ALA A 60 -11.61 -0.26 -1.01
CA ALA A 60 -10.48 -1.17 -0.82
C ALA A 60 -10.94 -2.48 -0.20
N LEU A 61 -11.79 -2.41 0.83
CA LEU A 61 -12.29 -3.62 1.46
C LEU A 61 -13.11 -4.45 0.49
N GLN A 62 -13.95 -3.83 -0.32
CA GLN A 62 -14.73 -4.54 -1.33
C GLN A 62 -13.84 -5.22 -2.35
N THR A 63 -12.77 -4.54 -2.76
CA THR A 63 -11.81 -5.11 -3.70
C THR A 63 -11.11 -6.33 -3.09
N LEU A 64 -10.74 -6.24 -1.82
CA LEU A 64 -10.11 -7.36 -1.13
C LEU A 64 -11.05 -8.56 -1.01
N TYR A 65 -12.30 -8.31 -0.64
CA TYR A 65 -13.30 -9.39 -0.57
C TYR A 65 -13.53 -10.02 -1.92
N ALA A 66 -13.63 -9.19 -2.98
CA ALA A 66 -13.84 -9.70 -4.32
C ALA A 66 -12.68 -10.60 -4.77
N ALA A 67 -11.45 -10.19 -4.49
CA ALA A 67 -10.29 -11.00 -4.83
C ALA A 67 -10.32 -12.33 -4.08
N ALA A 68 -10.69 -12.30 -2.81
CA ALA A 68 -10.76 -13.52 -1.99
C ALA A 68 -11.85 -14.47 -2.50
N GLU A 69 -13.00 -13.93 -2.89
CA GLU A 69 -14.11 -14.75 -3.34
C GLU A 69 -13.94 -15.25 -4.77
N ASN A 70 -13.47 -14.37 -5.65
CA ASN A 70 -13.43 -14.68 -7.08
C ASN A 70 -12.13 -15.29 -7.54
N GLY A 71 -11.09 -15.19 -6.73
CA GLY A 71 -9.78 -15.70 -7.11
C GLY A 71 -9.14 -14.90 -8.23
N GLN A 72 -9.51 -13.65 -8.39
CA GLN A 72 -9.01 -12.77 -9.45
C GLN A 72 -8.14 -11.68 -8.88
N SER A 73 -7.21 -11.19 -9.69
CA SER A 73 -6.38 -10.06 -9.33
C SER A 73 -7.07 -8.77 -9.71
N TYR A 74 -6.86 -7.75 -8.92
CA TYR A 74 -7.43 -6.43 -9.15
C TYR A 74 -6.34 -5.38 -8.99
N THR A 75 -6.41 -4.32 -9.80
CA THR A 75 -5.53 -3.17 -9.68
C THR A 75 -6.39 -1.93 -9.58
N ARG A 76 -6.07 -1.09 -8.60
CA ARG A 76 -6.76 0.18 -8.40
C ARG A 76 -5.74 1.30 -8.42
N ARG A 77 -6.08 2.38 -9.11
CA ARG A 77 -5.21 3.54 -9.21
C ARG A 77 -5.83 4.71 -8.50
N GLU A 78 -4.98 5.53 -7.89
CA GLU A 78 -5.39 6.76 -7.22
C GLU A 78 -6.47 6.49 -6.18
N ALA A 79 -6.29 5.41 -5.42
CA ALA A 79 -7.20 5.07 -4.35
C ALA A 79 -6.79 5.81 -3.08
N GLU A 80 -7.76 6.18 -2.27
CA GLU A 80 -7.48 6.84 -1.00
C GLU A 80 -7.51 5.83 0.13
N PHE A 81 -6.42 5.77 0.88
CA PHE A 81 -6.33 4.99 2.10
C PHE A 81 -6.34 5.95 3.27
N ILE A 82 -7.19 5.68 4.24
CA ILE A 82 -7.22 6.47 5.47
C ILE A 82 -6.74 5.55 6.59
N LEU A 83 -5.64 5.91 7.20
CA LEU A 83 -5.06 5.10 8.26
C LEU A 83 -5.74 5.40 9.58
N THR A 84 -5.61 4.47 10.53
CA THR A 84 -6.18 4.67 11.86
C THR A 84 -5.55 5.85 12.58
N SER A 85 -4.36 6.26 12.16
CA SER A 85 -3.70 7.45 12.69
C SER A 85 -4.33 8.75 12.19
N GLY A 86 -5.20 8.65 11.18
CA GLY A 86 -5.80 9.82 10.53
C GLY A 86 -5.07 10.26 9.28
N LEU A 87 -3.93 9.66 8.99
CA LEU A 87 -3.17 9.99 7.79
C LEU A 87 -3.92 9.52 6.54
N ARG A 88 -3.98 10.37 5.54
CA ARG A 88 -4.59 10.05 4.25
C ARG A 88 -3.52 9.87 3.21
N LEU A 89 -3.64 8.80 2.45
CA LEU A 89 -2.67 8.46 1.40
C LEU A 89 -3.40 8.22 0.09
N THR A 90 -2.84 8.73 -0.99
CA THR A 90 -3.31 8.34 -2.32
C THR A 90 -2.31 7.31 -2.85
N VAL A 91 -2.82 6.16 -3.23
CA VAL A 91 -1.97 5.04 -3.61
C VAL A 91 -2.51 4.37 -4.87
N ASP A 92 -1.60 3.68 -5.56
CA ASP A 92 -1.98 2.66 -6.53
C ASP A 92 -1.74 1.33 -5.81
N TYR A 93 -2.66 0.39 -5.93
CA TYR A 93 -2.44 -0.91 -5.33
C TYR A 93 -2.98 -2.04 -6.19
N SER A 94 -2.38 -3.21 -6.01
CA SER A 94 -2.81 -4.44 -6.66
C SER A 94 -3.05 -5.49 -5.62
N VAL A 95 -4.09 -6.28 -5.83
CA VAL A 95 -4.43 -7.41 -4.97
C VAL A 95 -4.36 -8.66 -5.80
N SER A 96 -3.63 -9.65 -5.34
CA SER A 96 -3.50 -10.94 -6.05
C SER A 96 -3.70 -12.07 -5.07
N PRO A 97 -4.62 -12.99 -5.33
CA PRO A 97 -4.72 -14.18 -4.49
C PRO A 97 -3.49 -15.06 -4.72
N ILE A 98 -2.84 -15.47 -3.62
CA ILE A 98 -1.74 -16.43 -3.71
C ILE A 98 -2.16 -17.81 -3.26
N SER A 99 -3.30 -17.90 -2.57
CA SER A 99 -3.91 -19.16 -2.19
C SER A 99 -5.39 -18.90 -1.94
N LEU A 100 -6.25 -19.87 -2.27
CA LEU A 100 -7.68 -19.77 -2.00
C LEU A 100 -8.12 -20.69 -0.86
N GLU A 101 -7.31 -21.69 -0.52
CA GLU A 101 -7.60 -22.59 0.59
C GLU A 101 -6.30 -22.95 1.30
N PRO A 102 -5.98 -22.27 2.41
CA PRO A 102 -6.69 -21.13 2.97
C PRO A 102 -6.49 -19.89 2.10
N THR A 103 -7.38 -18.93 2.26
CA THR A 103 -7.29 -17.69 1.49
C THR A 103 -6.08 -16.88 1.93
N GLU A 104 -5.27 -16.48 0.96
CA GLU A 104 -4.14 -15.58 1.19
C GLU A 104 -4.08 -14.61 0.04
N LEU A 105 -3.98 -13.34 0.38
CA LEU A 105 -3.92 -12.26 -0.61
C LEU A 105 -2.61 -11.52 -0.48
N LEU A 106 -2.00 -11.23 -1.63
CA LEU A 106 -0.81 -10.38 -1.70
C LEU A 106 -1.25 -9.01 -2.18
N ILE A 107 -0.88 -7.99 -1.45
CA ILE A 107 -1.21 -6.62 -1.81
C ILE A 107 0.06 -5.83 -2.00
N GLU A 108 0.19 -5.21 -3.17
CA GLU A 108 1.33 -4.36 -3.49
C GLU A 108 0.82 -2.93 -3.56
N ILE A 109 1.49 -2.02 -2.86
CA ILE A 109 1.02 -0.65 -2.72
C ILE A 109 2.13 0.32 -3.08
N GLN A 110 1.79 1.29 -3.93
CA GLN A 110 2.69 2.37 -4.32
C GLN A 110 2.06 3.70 -3.94
N PRO A 111 2.64 4.44 -3.00
CA PRO A 111 2.09 5.75 -2.65
C PRO A 111 2.33 6.75 -3.78
N ARG A 112 1.31 7.53 -4.11
CA ARG A 112 1.39 8.52 -5.17
C ARG A 112 1.55 9.94 -4.67
N ASP A 113 0.90 10.25 -3.55
CA ASP A 113 0.92 11.61 -3.03
C ASP A 113 2.31 12.16 -2.84
N ARG A 114 3.19 11.34 -2.26
CA ARG A 114 4.54 11.77 -2.00
C ARG A 114 5.27 12.12 -3.28
N LEU A 115 5.14 11.24 -4.30
CA LEU A 115 5.80 11.48 -5.57
C LEU A 115 5.22 12.68 -6.29
N LEU A 116 3.90 12.80 -6.30
CA LEU A 116 3.24 13.93 -6.93
C LEU A 116 3.61 15.24 -6.26
N ARG A 117 3.66 15.24 -4.95
CA ARG A 117 4.02 16.44 -4.20
C ARG A 117 5.44 16.86 -4.51
N ILE A 118 6.37 15.94 -4.52
CA ILE A 118 7.77 16.25 -4.83
C ILE A 118 7.89 16.79 -6.24
N SER A 119 7.30 16.11 -7.20
CA SER A 119 7.34 16.57 -8.58
C SER A 119 6.74 17.94 -8.73
N ARG A 120 5.61 18.18 -8.10
CA ARG A 120 4.93 19.46 -8.20
C ARG A 120 5.77 20.57 -7.59
N GLU A 121 6.40 20.31 -6.47
CA GLU A 121 7.24 21.30 -5.83
C GLU A 121 8.47 21.60 -6.69
N GLU A 122 9.06 20.59 -7.27
CA GLU A 122 10.18 20.79 -8.17
C GLU A 122 9.77 21.57 -9.41
N ASP A 123 8.64 21.24 -9.98
CA ASP A 123 8.15 21.96 -11.15
C ASP A 123 7.86 23.41 -10.83
N ILE A 124 7.25 23.68 -9.70
CA ILE A 124 6.94 25.02 -9.29
C ILE A 124 8.23 25.83 -9.10
N ILE A 125 9.19 25.25 -8.43
CA ILE A 125 10.48 25.92 -8.23
C ILE A 125 11.17 26.19 -9.56
N SER A 126 11.22 25.20 -10.42
CA SER A 126 11.83 25.36 -11.73
C SER A 126 11.11 26.40 -12.56
N GLN A 127 9.80 26.37 -12.57
CA GLN A 127 9.02 27.31 -13.33
C GLN A 127 9.05 28.69 -12.74
N GLN A 128 9.09 28.80 -11.45
CA GLN A 128 9.14 30.09 -10.79
C GLN A 128 10.53 30.68 -10.81
N GLU A 129 11.52 29.81 -10.81
CA GLU A 129 12.88 30.26 -10.93
C GLU A 129 13.24 30.51 -12.36
N THR A 130 12.57 29.78 -13.20
CA THR A 130 12.67 29.99 -14.61
C THR A 130 11.53 30.82 -14.98
N THR A 131 10.49 30.58 -14.35
CA THR A 131 9.36 31.30 -14.39
C THR A 131 9.33 31.95 -13.16
N ARG A 132 9.81 31.39 -12.66
CA ARG A 132 9.98 31.44 -11.71
C ARG A 132 10.82 31.02 -11.59
N ILE A 133 11.15 30.73 -12.28
CA ILE A 133 11.55 29.84 -12.41
C ILE A 133 11.14 29.41 -13.04
N LEU A 134 10.45 29.59 -13.53
CA LEU A 134 10.26 28.88 -13.63
C LEU A 134 9.54 29.21 -13.66
N VAL A 135 9.18 29.84 -13.83
CA VAL A 135 9.09 29.69 -13.36
C VAL A 135 9.11 29.77 -13.24
N ARG A 136 9.39 29.85 -13.65
CA ARG A 136 9.97 29.45 -13.28
C ARG A 136 10.13 29.37 -13.37
N GLY A 137 10.08 29.63 -13.73
CA GLY A 137 10.64 29.13 -13.61
C GLY A 137 10.21 29.23 -13.73
N MET A 138 10.06 29.20 -14.18
CA MET A 138 10.12 28.90 -13.94
C MET A 138 10.15 28.85 -13.84
#